data_fc6676c48903afc65730f32fe4135c04
#
_entry.id   fc6676c48903afc65730f32fe4135c04
#
_cell.length_a   1.000
_cell.length_b   1.000
_cell.length_c   1.000
_cell.angle_alpha   90.00
_cell.angle_beta   90.00
_cell.angle_gamma   90.00
#
_symmetry.space_group_name_H-M   'P 1'
#
loop_
_entity.id
_entity.type
_entity.pdbx_description
1 polymer ?
#
loop_
_entity_poly.entity_id
_entity_poly.type
_entity_poly.pdbx_seq_one_letter_code
_entity_poly.pdbx_strand_id
1 'polypeptide(L)' 'MNGTHLLFVWKPSGYELREVDGEAPAVGSTVQVDDQEQQQVIKVAPSPLPNDTRICVYLQAV' A
#
# COMPACT_ATOMS: atom_id res chain seq x y z
N MET A 1 -18.01 -8.58 -0.53
CA MET A 1 -16.94 -9.28 -1.22
C MET A 1 -15.65 -8.52 -1.05
N ASN A 2 -14.61 -9.23 -0.68
CA ASN A 2 -13.32 -8.60 -0.47
C ASN A 2 -12.63 -8.41 -1.80
N GLY A 3 -12.14 -7.22 -2.01
CA GLY A 3 -11.32 -6.96 -3.16
C GLY A 3 -9.86 -7.07 -2.81
N THR A 4 -9.03 -6.74 -3.76
CA THR A 4 -7.60 -6.59 -3.54
C THR A 4 -7.27 -5.11 -3.59
N HIS A 5 -6.19 -4.76 -2.94
CA HIS A 5 -5.65 -3.40 -3.03
C HIS A 5 -4.16 -3.49 -3.23
N LEU A 6 -3.56 -2.39 -3.65
CA LEU A 6 -2.13 -2.32 -3.87
C LEU A 6 -1.47 -1.59 -2.72
N LEU A 7 -0.28 -2.04 -2.36
CA LEU A 7 0.59 -1.31 -1.44
C LEU A 7 1.75 -0.73 -2.24
N PHE A 8 1.94 0.56 -2.14
CA PHE A 8 3.06 1.25 -2.77
C PHE A 8 4.12 1.42 -1.68
N VAL A 9 5.08 0.49 -1.65
CA VAL A 9 6.06 0.39 -0.58
C VAL A 9 7.32 1.12 -0.99
N TRP A 10 7.76 2.06 -0.15
CA TRP A 10 9.02 2.75 -0.39
C TRP A 10 10.16 1.97 0.23
N LYS A 11 11.22 1.78 -0.54
CA LYS A 11 12.45 1.13 -0.07
C LYS A 11 13.64 1.94 -0.55
N PRO A 12 14.80 1.81 0.12
CA PRO A 12 16.01 2.51 -0.35
C PRO A 12 16.38 2.14 -1.78
N SER A 13 16.06 0.92 -2.22
CA SER A 13 16.34 0.48 -3.58
C SER A 13 15.28 0.91 -4.59
N GLY A 14 14.22 1.58 -4.13
CA GLY A 14 13.15 2.04 -4.99
C GLY A 14 11.79 1.64 -4.45
N TYR A 15 10.76 1.88 -5.26
CA TYR A 15 9.40 1.55 -4.87
C TYR A 15 9.01 0.16 -5.33
N GLU A 16 8.10 -0.43 -4.60
CA GLU A 16 7.58 -1.75 -4.95
C GLU A 16 6.06 -1.73 -4.80
N LEU A 17 5.36 -2.26 -5.81
CA LEU A 17 3.91 -2.44 -5.74
C LEU A 17 3.63 -3.87 -5.35
N ARG A 18 2.83 -4.05 -4.30
CA ARG A 18 2.42 -5.37 -3.84
C ARG A 18 0.91 -5.47 -3.90
N GLU A 19 0.42 -6.64 -4.29
CA GLU A 19 -1.01 -6.92 -4.29
C GLU A 19 -1.38 -7.61 -2.99
N VAL A 20 -2.38 -7.09 -2.30
CA VAL A 20 -2.79 -7.62 -1.00
C VAL A 20 -4.29 -7.81 -1.02
N ASP A 21 -4.74 -8.96 -0.55
CA ASP A 21 -6.17 -9.25 -0.42
C ASP A 21 -6.73 -8.57 0.80
N GLY A 22 -7.98 -8.16 0.69
CA GLY A 22 -8.71 -7.62 1.80
C GLY A 22 -8.92 -6.13 1.69
N GLU A 23 -9.39 -5.56 2.77
CA GLU A 23 -9.75 -4.16 2.82
C GLU A 23 -8.53 -3.27 3.00
N ALA A 24 -8.48 -2.18 2.23
CA ALA A 24 -7.36 -1.25 2.32
C ALA A 24 -7.35 -0.56 3.68
N PRO A 25 -6.15 -0.37 4.27
CA PRO A 25 -6.05 0.35 5.54
C PRO A 25 -6.33 1.83 5.36
N ALA A 26 -6.74 2.48 6.45
CA ALA A 26 -7.03 3.90 6.43
C ALA A 26 -5.75 4.72 6.56
N VAL A 27 -5.81 5.97 6.11
CA VAL A 27 -4.72 6.92 6.27
C VAL A 27 -4.42 7.07 7.76
N GLY A 28 -3.15 7.05 8.11
CA GLY A 28 -2.70 7.13 9.49
C GLY A 28 -2.45 5.78 10.14
N SER A 29 -2.94 4.71 9.53
CA SER A 29 -2.70 3.36 10.05
C SER A 29 -1.26 2.94 9.81
N THR A 30 -0.80 2.00 10.63
CA THR A 30 0.53 1.40 10.44
C THR A 30 0.35 0.02 9.84
N VAL A 31 1.17 -0.28 8.83
CA VAL A 31 1.12 -1.55 8.13
C VAL A 31 2.46 -2.25 8.29
N GLN A 32 2.44 -3.52 8.63
CA GLN A 32 3.64 -4.33 8.69
C GLN A 32 4.00 -4.77 7.28
N VAL A 33 5.11 -4.27 6.78
CA VAL A 33 5.55 -4.56 5.41
C VAL A 33 6.40 -5.82 5.35
N ASP A 34 7.38 -5.89 6.24
CA ASP A 34 8.26 -7.04 6.38
C ASP A 34 8.35 -7.42 7.85
N ASP A 35 9.05 -8.49 8.14
CA ASP A 35 9.12 -9.01 9.51
C ASP A 35 9.56 -7.97 10.52
N GLN A 36 10.40 -7.05 10.11
CA GLN A 36 10.98 -6.07 11.03
C GLN A 36 10.70 -4.64 10.63
N GLU A 37 9.84 -4.44 9.65
CA GLU A 37 9.63 -3.10 9.11
C GLU A 37 8.15 -2.75 9.12
N GLN A 38 7.84 -1.58 9.67
CA GLN A 38 6.50 -1.04 9.64
C GLN A 38 6.50 0.27 8.88
N GLN A 39 5.42 0.53 8.17
CA GLN A 39 5.25 1.78 7.44
C GLN A 39 3.88 2.36 7.70
N GLN A 40 3.77 3.65 7.58
CA GLN A 40 2.53 4.37 7.85
C GLN A 40 1.83 4.71 6.54
N VAL A 41 0.52 4.55 6.53
CA VAL A 41 -0.29 4.95 5.38
C VAL A 41 -0.39 6.45 5.35
N ILE A 42 0.14 7.06 4.29
CA ILE A 42 0.11 8.50 4.14
C ILE A 42 -0.92 8.97 3.13
N LYS A 43 -1.39 8.06 2.27
CA LYS A 43 -2.33 8.43 1.23
C LYS A 43 -3.01 7.18 0.69
N VAL A 44 -4.27 7.31 0.37
CA VAL A 44 -5.02 6.27 -0.31
C VAL A 44 -5.62 6.90 -1.56
N ALA A 45 -5.34 6.32 -2.72
CA ALA A 45 -5.73 6.91 -3.99
C ALA A 45 -5.97 5.80 -5.01
N PRO A 46 -6.54 6.13 -6.18
CA PRO A 46 -6.66 5.13 -7.23
C PRO A 46 -5.31 4.61 -7.68
N SER A 47 -5.30 3.39 -8.21
CA SER A 47 -4.09 2.76 -8.70
C SER A 47 -3.40 3.64 -9.74
N PRO A 48 -2.07 3.74 -9.73
CA PRO A 48 -1.36 4.47 -10.77
C PRO A 48 -1.24 3.69 -12.07
N LEU A 49 -1.65 2.42 -12.08
CA LEU A 49 -1.54 1.60 -13.27
C LEU A 49 -2.70 1.87 -14.23
N PRO A 50 -2.44 1.90 -15.54
CA PRO A 50 -3.52 2.12 -16.50
C PRO A 50 -4.53 0.97 -16.46
N ASN A 51 -5.80 1.33 -16.58
CA ASN A 51 -6.91 0.37 -16.62
C ASN A 51 -7.05 -0.46 -15.33
N ASP A 52 -6.48 0.02 -14.23
CA ASP A 52 -6.58 -0.65 -12.96
C ASP A 52 -7.49 0.15 -12.05
N THR A 53 -8.57 -0.48 -11.57
CA THR A 53 -9.56 0.19 -10.75
C THR A 53 -9.34 -0.03 -9.26
N ARG A 54 -8.27 -0.72 -8.89
CA ARG A 54 -8.00 -1.00 -7.48
C ARG A 54 -7.52 0.25 -6.76
N ILE A 55 -7.62 0.21 -5.45
CA ILE A 55 -7.11 1.29 -4.61
C ILE A 55 -5.64 1.02 -4.34
N CYS A 56 -4.84 2.07 -4.36
CA CYS A 56 -3.43 2.00 -4.02
C CYS A 56 -3.19 2.72 -2.71
N VAL A 57 -2.54 2.04 -1.79
CA VAL A 57 -2.19 2.57 -0.47
C VAL A 57 -0.72 2.97 -0.50
N TYR A 58 -0.45 4.24 -0.28
CA TYR A 58 0.90 4.77 -0.31
C TYR A 58 1.47 4.76 1.09
N LEU A 59 2.64 4.16 1.24
CA LEU A 59 3.28 3.95 2.53
C LEU A 59 4.57 4.74 2.63
N GLN A 60 4.90 5.09 3.85
CA GLN A 60 6.14 5.79 4.15
C GLN A 60 6.74 5.18 5.40
N ALA A 61 8.06 5.05 5.43
CA ALA A 61 8.75 4.51 6.58
C ALA A 61 8.46 5.37 7.81
N VAL A 62 8.27 4.69 8.93
CA VAL A 62 7.97 5.34 10.20
C VAL A 62 9.24 5.91 10.81
#